data_273b28b777290ae025c785a18279b338
#
_entry.id   273b28b777290ae025c785a18279b338
#
_cell.length_a   1.000
_cell.length_b   1.000
_cell.length_c   1.000
_cell.angle_alpha   90.00
_cell.angle_beta   90.00
_cell.angle_gamma   90.00
#
_symmetry.space_group_name_H-M   'P 1'
#
loop_
_entity.id
_entity.type
_entity.pdbx_description
1 polymer ?
#
loop_
_entity_poly.entity_id
_entity_poly.type
_entity_poly.pdbx_seq_one_letter_code
_entity_poly.pdbx_strand_id
1 'polypeptide(L)'
;ASLVFEQEITRALNGDLYQVEVPRDQSRLTPSQLEACIRKQTGDSLTLASLQYAGNPEEACLATFRQLPRKTLSIDPYTGEVKGWLKSYSFFQTMRKLHRWLLDAPAQKGASSTGKLIVGVSTLLMVFILISGMVIWVPRTRKALKNRLNVSVRKGWRRFWYDTHVALGFYSFLFLLVMALTGLTWSFRWYRTCLLYTSPS
;
A
#
# COMPACT_ATOMS: atom_id res chain seq x y z
N ALA A 1 7.40 2.17 -2.56
CA ALA A 1 7.41 3.51 -1.95
C ALA A 1 6.19 4.34 -2.37
N SER A 2 5.87 4.48 -3.68
CA SER A 2 4.75 5.31 -4.16
C SER A 2 3.37 4.92 -3.60
N LEU A 3 3.13 3.64 -3.33
CA LEU A 3 1.86 3.17 -2.78
C LEU A 3 1.67 3.48 -1.28
N VAL A 4 2.73 3.78 -0.56
CA VAL A 4 2.66 4.18 0.86
C VAL A 4 2.04 5.56 0.99
N PHE A 5 2.34 6.45 0.05
CA PHE A 5 1.83 7.83 0.04
C PHE A 5 0.56 8.00 -0.82
N GLU A 6 -0.07 6.89 -1.24
CA GLU A 6 -1.29 6.95 -2.08
C GLU A 6 -2.42 7.74 -1.41
N GLN A 7 -2.60 7.53 -0.11
CA GLN A 7 -3.68 8.21 0.65
C GLN A 7 -3.41 9.71 0.78
N GLU A 8 -2.19 10.09 1.15
CA GLU A 8 -1.80 11.49 1.30
C GLU A 8 -1.87 12.25 -0.02
N ILE A 9 -1.36 11.63 -1.10
CA ILE A 9 -1.42 12.25 -2.43
C ILE A 9 -2.86 12.35 -2.93
N THR A 10 -3.68 11.30 -2.74
CA THR A 10 -5.09 11.34 -3.13
C THR A 10 -5.84 12.40 -2.36
N ARG A 11 -5.57 12.55 -1.06
CA ARG A 11 -6.15 13.58 -0.21
C ARG A 11 -5.73 14.99 -0.63
N ALA A 12 -4.44 15.20 -0.89
CA ALA A 12 -3.93 16.49 -1.35
C ALA A 12 -4.53 16.94 -2.69
N LEU A 13 -4.74 15.97 -3.61
CA LEU A 13 -5.27 16.24 -4.94
C LEU A 13 -6.81 16.32 -5.01
N ASN A 14 -7.52 15.88 -3.97
CA ASN A 14 -8.98 15.97 -3.85
C ASN A 14 -9.39 16.79 -2.63
N GLY A 15 -8.60 17.78 -2.23
CA GLY A 15 -8.80 18.58 -1.01
C GLY A 15 -10.23 19.11 -0.85
N ASP A 16 -10.79 19.66 -1.91
CA ASP A 16 -12.15 20.21 -1.94
C ASP A 16 -13.24 19.16 -1.65
N LEU A 17 -12.99 17.90 -1.99
CA LEU A 17 -13.94 16.80 -1.72
C LEU A 17 -13.81 16.25 -0.28
N TYR A 18 -12.70 16.53 0.40
CA TYR A 18 -12.49 16.09 1.78
C TYR A 18 -12.92 17.14 2.82
N GLN A 19 -12.93 18.42 2.46
CA GLN A 19 -13.27 19.49 3.39
C GLN A 19 -14.77 19.80 3.37
N VAL A 20 -15.34 20.00 4.55
CA VAL A 20 -16.76 20.34 4.75
C VAL A 20 -16.84 21.52 5.70
N GLU A 21 -17.74 22.45 5.43
CA GLU A 21 -18.05 23.53 6.37
C GLU A 21 -18.88 22.97 7.55
N VAL A 22 -18.42 23.24 8.77
CA VAL A 22 -19.12 22.80 9.97
C VAL A 22 -20.20 23.84 10.31
N PRO A 23 -21.49 23.50 10.18
CA PRO A 23 -22.57 24.41 10.59
C PRO A 23 -22.56 24.58 12.11
N ARG A 24 -22.78 25.80 12.59
CA ARG A 24 -22.74 26.15 14.05
C ARG A 24 -23.81 25.43 14.88
N ASP A 25 -24.93 25.04 14.26
CA ASP A 25 -26.13 24.53 14.95
C ASP A 25 -26.59 23.13 14.49
N GLN A 26 -25.79 22.38 13.73
CA GLN A 26 -26.18 21.08 13.23
C GLN A 26 -25.25 19.98 13.75
N SER A 27 -25.84 18.90 14.29
CA SER A 27 -25.13 17.67 14.59
C SER A 27 -24.95 16.83 13.32
N ARG A 28 -23.90 15.99 13.30
CA ARG A 28 -23.69 15.03 12.22
C ARG A 28 -24.89 14.09 12.10
N LEU A 29 -25.28 13.83 10.86
CA LEU A 29 -26.33 12.85 10.55
C LEU A 29 -25.92 11.45 10.98
N THR A 30 -26.89 10.67 11.42
CA THR A 30 -26.66 9.27 11.76
C THR A 30 -26.37 8.41 10.51
N PRO A 31 -25.72 7.25 10.65
CA PRO A 31 -25.42 6.38 9.51
C PRO A 31 -26.65 6.02 8.69
N SER A 32 -27.79 5.76 9.34
CA SER A 32 -29.06 5.43 8.68
C SER A 32 -29.65 6.60 7.89
N GLN A 33 -29.53 7.82 8.40
CA GLN A 33 -29.96 9.04 7.69
C GLN A 33 -29.09 9.29 6.47
N LEU A 34 -27.75 9.15 6.60
CA LEU A 34 -26.82 9.28 5.48
C LEU A 34 -27.08 8.21 4.41
N GLU A 35 -27.33 6.96 4.80
CA GLU A 35 -27.68 5.90 3.85
C GLU A 35 -28.96 6.25 3.08
N ALA A 36 -29.97 6.79 3.73
CA ALA A 36 -31.19 7.23 3.07
C ALA A 36 -30.96 8.38 2.10
N CYS A 37 -30.11 9.37 2.47
CA CYS A 37 -29.73 10.46 1.60
C CYS A 37 -28.95 10.00 0.39
N ILE A 38 -28.00 9.07 0.57
CA ILE A 38 -27.23 8.46 -0.51
C ILE A 38 -28.14 7.74 -1.49
N ARG A 39 -29.03 6.89 -0.98
CA ARG A 39 -29.99 6.13 -1.79
C ARG A 39 -30.88 7.03 -2.62
N LYS A 40 -31.35 8.14 -2.05
CA LYS A 40 -32.17 9.13 -2.74
C LYS A 40 -31.43 9.82 -3.89
N GLN A 41 -30.12 10.08 -3.73
CA GLN A 41 -29.31 10.81 -4.73
C GLN A 41 -28.63 9.89 -5.75
N THR A 42 -28.25 8.67 -5.39
CA THR A 42 -27.54 7.72 -6.27
C THR A 42 -28.45 6.65 -6.86
N GLY A 43 -29.72 6.57 -6.43
CA GLY A 43 -30.67 5.53 -6.83
C GLY A 43 -30.46 4.21 -6.09
N ASP A 44 -31.46 3.33 -6.17
CA ASP A 44 -31.50 2.04 -5.44
C ASP A 44 -30.53 0.96 -6.00
N SER A 45 -29.82 1.26 -7.08
CA SER A 45 -28.93 0.31 -7.76
C SER A 45 -27.60 0.07 -7.00
N LEU A 46 -27.24 0.95 -6.07
CA LEU A 46 -25.97 0.88 -5.34
C LEU A 46 -26.17 0.46 -3.88
N THR A 47 -25.60 -0.70 -3.52
CA THR A 47 -25.63 -1.19 -2.14
C THR A 47 -24.40 -0.66 -1.37
N LEU A 48 -24.65 0.06 -0.28
CA LEU A 48 -23.60 0.56 0.60
C LEU A 48 -22.79 -0.61 1.19
N ALA A 49 -21.47 -0.56 1.08
CA ALA A 49 -20.57 -1.56 1.65
C ALA A 49 -19.98 -1.08 2.97
N SER A 50 -19.54 0.18 3.02
CA SER A 50 -19.04 0.82 4.25
C SER A 50 -19.23 2.32 4.20
N LEU A 51 -19.39 2.91 5.37
CA LEU A 51 -19.45 4.33 5.61
C LEU A 51 -18.39 4.67 6.65
N GLN A 52 -17.46 5.56 6.29
CA GLN A 52 -16.36 5.97 7.16
C GLN A 52 -16.53 7.43 7.55
N TYR A 53 -16.74 7.67 8.84
CA TYR A 53 -16.71 9.01 9.42
C TYR A 53 -15.26 9.40 9.73
N ALA A 54 -14.87 10.59 9.33
CA ALA A 54 -13.61 11.15 9.74
C ALA A 54 -13.65 11.59 11.21
N GLY A 55 -12.52 11.46 11.90
CA GLY A 55 -12.39 11.95 13.29
C GLY A 55 -12.46 13.48 13.38
N ASN A 56 -12.00 14.17 12.34
CA ASN A 56 -12.09 15.63 12.26
C ASN A 56 -13.51 16.06 11.84
N PRO A 57 -14.15 17.03 12.55
CA PRO A 57 -15.46 17.54 12.19
C PRO A 57 -15.50 18.25 10.82
N GLU A 58 -14.41 18.80 10.35
CA GLU A 58 -14.29 19.50 9.06
C GLU A 58 -14.10 18.55 7.88
N GLU A 59 -14.12 17.24 8.11
CA GLU A 59 -13.91 16.26 7.05
C GLU A 59 -15.19 15.57 6.63
N ALA A 60 -15.30 15.36 5.30
CA ALA A 60 -16.39 14.66 4.67
C ALA A 60 -16.42 13.17 5.05
N CYS A 61 -17.62 12.61 5.02
CA CYS A 61 -17.83 11.18 5.17
C CYS A 61 -17.57 10.45 3.85
N LEU A 62 -16.92 9.27 3.93
CA LEU A 62 -16.57 8.48 2.76
C LEU A 62 -17.43 7.21 2.68
N ALA A 63 -18.16 7.05 1.57
CA ALA A 63 -18.97 5.87 1.30
C ALA A 63 -18.34 5.01 0.21
N THR A 64 -18.36 3.68 0.43
CA THR A 64 -17.97 2.68 -0.58
C THR A 64 -19.16 1.77 -0.88
N PHE A 65 -19.21 1.21 -2.10
CA PHE A 65 -20.31 0.40 -2.58
C PHE A 65 -19.83 -0.99 -3.00
N ARG A 66 -20.70 -2.02 -2.83
CA ARG A 66 -20.36 -3.39 -3.23
C ARG A 66 -20.17 -3.55 -4.73
N GLN A 67 -20.95 -2.84 -5.52
CA GLN A 67 -20.87 -2.86 -6.99
C GLN A 67 -19.66 -2.09 -7.53
N LEU A 68 -19.16 -1.10 -6.76
CA LEU A 68 -18.07 -0.22 -7.14
C LEU A 68 -16.95 -0.20 -6.08
N PRO A 69 -16.29 -1.34 -5.81
CA PRO A 69 -15.37 -1.48 -4.67
C PRO A 69 -14.10 -0.60 -4.75
N ARG A 70 -13.91 0.06 -5.89
CA ARG A 70 -12.74 0.95 -6.12
C ARG A 70 -13.11 2.42 -6.25
N LYS A 71 -14.40 2.74 -6.13
CA LYS A 71 -14.87 4.13 -6.15
C LYS A 71 -15.36 4.50 -4.75
N THR A 72 -14.92 5.65 -4.29
CA THR A 72 -15.33 6.22 -3.01
C THR A 72 -16.10 7.50 -3.27
N LEU A 73 -17.26 7.61 -2.65
CA LEU A 73 -18.11 8.78 -2.72
C LEU A 73 -17.86 9.65 -1.49
N SER A 74 -17.66 10.94 -1.72
CA SER A 74 -17.56 11.92 -0.64
C SER A 74 -18.94 12.54 -0.37
N ILE A 75 -19.30 12.62 0.90
CA ILE A 75 -20.61 13.07 1.37
C ILE A 75 -20.42 14.01 2.54
N ASP A 76 -21.18 15.07 2.57
CA ASP A 76 -21.23 15.98 3.70
C ASP A 76 -21.99 15.31 4.87
N PRO A 77 -21.33 15.13 6.04
CA PRO A 77 -21.94 14.46 7.18
C PRO A 77 -23.04 15.30 7.87
N TYR A 78 -23.18 16.58 7.54
CA TYR A 78 -24.17 17.49 8.15
C TYR A 78 -25.41 17.63 7.28
N THR A 79 -25.23 17.83 5.97
CA THR A 79 -26.32 18.02 5.02
C THR A 79 -26.77 16.75 4.33
N GLY A 80 -25.92 15.72 4.28
CA GLY A 80 -26.14 14.52 3.50
C GLY A 80 -25.98 14.71 2.00
N GLU A 81 -25.44 15.85 1.56
CA GLU A 81 -25.22 16.16 0.16
C GLU A 81 -24.01 15.38 -0.39
N VAL A 82 -24.15 14.85 -1.59
CA VAL A 82 -23.09 14.16 -2.31
C VAL A 82 -22.16 15.18 -2.95
N LYS A 83 -20.94 15.32 -2.44
CA LYS A 83 -19.92 16.22 -2.99
C LYS A 83 -19.32 15.70 -4.30
N GLY A 84 -19.21 14.40 -4.45
CA GLY A 84 -18.72 13.80 -5.67
C GLY A 84 -17.91 12.51 -5.44
N TRP A 85 -17.52 11.90 -6.54
CA TRP A 85 -16.66 10.72 -6.54
C TRP A 85 -15.20 11.12 -6.40
N LEU A 86 -14.49 10.51 -5.45
CA LEU A 86 -13.05 10.69 -5.33
C LEU A 86 -12.33 10.20 -6.59
N LYS A 87 -11.50 11.04 -7.15
CA LYS A 87 -10.67 10.69 -8.31
C LYS A 87 -9.57 9.73 -7.86
N SER A 88 -9.73 8.46 -8.23
CA SER A 88 -8.66 7.46 -8.06
C SER A 88 -7.69 7.59 -9.23
N TYR A 89 -6.44 7.92 -8.94
CA TYR A 89 -5.44 8.08 -10.00
C TYR A 89 -5.05 6.73 -10.58
N SER A 90 -5.19 6.61 -11.88
CA SER A 90 -4.82 5.42 -12.68
C SER A 90 -3.36 5.02 -12.45
N PHE A 91 -2.48 5.97 -12.14
CA PHE A 91 -1.08 5.74 -11.82
C PHE A 91 -0.89 4.72 -10.69
N PHE A 92 -1.54 4.90 -9.54
CA PHE A 92 -1.39 3.98 -8.41
C PHE A 92 -1.93 2.58 -8.72
N GLN A 93 -3.03 2.51 -9.48
CA GLN A 93 -3.58 1.23 -9.93
C GLN A 93 -2.62 0.52 -10.89
N THR A 94 -2.00 1.26 -11.81
CA THR A 94 -1.01 0.73 -12.75
C THR A 94 0.24 0.26 -12.02
N MET A 95 0.77 1.05 -11.08
CA MET A 95 1.91 0.66 -10.26
C MET A 95 1.63 -0.60 -9.44
N ARG A 96 0.42 -0.73 -8.89
CA ARG A 96 -0.02 -1.93 -8.16
C ARG A 96 -0.11 -3.15 -9.06
N LYS A 97 -0.66 -3.00 -10.28
CA LYS A 97 -0.73 -4.08 -11.27
C LYS A 97 0.66 -4.48 -11.74
N LEU A 98 1.54 -3.50 -12.00
CA LEU A 98 2.92 -3.74 -12.40
C LEU A 98 3.67 -4.50 -11.31
N HIS A 99 3.60 -4.04 -10.07
CA HIS A 99 4.32 -4.64 -8.95
C HIS A 99 3.85 -6.08 -8.63
N ARG A 100 2.56 -6.37 -8.80
CA ARG A 100 2.00 -7.68 -8.42
C ARG A 100 1.96 -8.70 -9.55
N TRP A 101 1.77 -8.25 -10.79
CA TRP A 101 1.46 -9.11 -11.93
C TRP A 101 2.17 -8.72 -13.22
N LEU A 102 3.10 -7.79 -13.20
CA LEU A 102 3.72 -7.25 -14.41
C LEU A 102 2.67 -6.78 -15.47
N LEU A 103 1.58 -6.16 -15.00
CA LEU A 103 0.40 -5.75 -15.79
C LEU A 103 -0.49 -6.91 -16.28
N ASP A 104 -0.07 -8.16 -16.13
CA ASP A 104 -0.83 -9.37 -16.48
C ASP A 104 -1.68 -9.82 -15.28
N ALA A 105 -2.74 -9.06 -14.99
CA ALA A 105 -3.62 -9.38 -13.88
C ALA A 105 -4.48 -10.61 -14.19
N PRO A 106 -4.59 -11.60 -13.29
CA PRO A 106 -5.41 -12.77 -13.51
C PRO A 106 -6.89 -12.40 -13.67
N ALA A 107 -7.59 -13.05 -14.60
CA ALA A 107 -9.00 -12.80 -14.90
C ALA A 107 -9.92 -13.12 -13.70
N GLN A 108 -9.54 -14.09 -12.86
CA GLN A 108 -10.31 -14.51 -11.70
C GLN A 108 -9.46 -14.46 -10.41
N LYS A 109 -10.11 -14.22 -9.27
CA LYS A 109 -9.45 -14.28 -7.95
C LYS A 109 -8.92 -15.71 -7.70
N GLY A 110 -7.62 -15.83 -7.52
CA GLY A 110 -6.95 -17.11 -7.23
C GLY A 110 -6.33 -17.80 -8.45
N ALA A 111 -6.62 -17.35 -9.67
CA ALA A 111 -5.94 -17.84 -10.86
C ALA A 111 -4.45 -17.45 -10.87
N SER A 112 -3.62 -18.29 -11.46
CA SER A 112 -2.24 -17.96 -11.74
C SER A 112 -2.16 -17.23 -13.09
N SER A 113 -1.35 -16.19 -13.15
CA SER A 113 -0.98 -15.53 -14.40
C SER A 113 0.52 -15.64 -14.61
N THR A 114 0.98 -15.56 -15.84
CA THR A 114 2.40 -15.60 -16.17
C THR A 114 3.16 -14.48 -15.47
N GLY A 115 2.61 -13.28 -15.45
CA GLY A 115 3.17 -12.14 -14.73
C GLY A 115 3.31 -12.38 -13.22
N LYS A 116 2.32 -13.03 -12.60
CA LYS A 116 2.40 -13.41 -11.18
C LYS A 116 3.51 -14.43 -10.92
N LEU A 117 3.68 -15.41 -11.81
CA LEU A 117 4.75 -16.41 -11.70
C LEU A 117 6.13 -15.75 -11.82
N ILE A 118 6.33 -14.89 -12.82
CA ILE A 118 7.58 -14.14 -13.01
C ILE A 118 7.93 -13.32 -11.77
N VAL A 119 6.99 -12.56 -11.24
CA VAL A 119 7.20 -11.78 -10.00
C VAL A 119 7.55 -12.69 -8.83
N GLY A 120 6.85 -13.82 -8.68
CA GLY A 120 7.12 -14.79 -7.62
C GLY A 120 8.54 -15.40 -7.70
N VAL A 121 8.95 -15.87 -8.89
CA VAL A 121 10.29 -16.42 -9.12
C VAL A 121 11.37 -15.35 -8.90
N SER A 122 11.17 -14.14 -9.41
CA SER A 122 12.10 -13.03 -9.20
C SER A 122 12.25 -12.67 -7.72
N THR A 123 11.15 -12.70 -6.96
CA THR A 123 11.18 -12.49 -5.51
C THR A 123 11.93 -13.60 -4.79
N LEU A 124 11.75 -14.86 -5.20
CA LEU A 124 12.49 -15.99 -4.65
C LEU A 124 14.00 -15.87 -4.90
N LEU A 125 14.39 -15.54 -6.15
CA LEU A 125 15.78 -15.25 -6.49
C LEU A 125 16.35 -14.10 -5.68
N MET A 126 15.58 -13.03 -5.48
CA MET A 126 15.98 -11.91 -4.63
C MET A 126 16.26 -12.35 -3.19
N VAL A 127 15.46 -13.25 -2.61
CA VAL A 127 15.72 -13.80 -1.26
C VAL A 127 17.05 -14.55 -1.24
N PHE A 128 17.34 -15.37 -2.25
CA PHE A 128 18.63 -16.07 -2.34
C PHE A 128 19.80 -15.08 -2.45
N ILE A 129 19.68 -14.04 -3.26
CA ILE A 129 20.71 -13.00 -3.41
C ILE A 129 20.92 -12.25 -2.10
N LEU A 130 19.86 -11.90 -1.38
CA LEU A 130 19.94 -11.23 -0.10
C LEU A 130 20.67 -12.08 0.94
N ILE A 131 20.29 -13.36 1.07
CA ILE A 131 20.92 -14.28 2.02
C ILE A 131 22.39 -14.52 1.66
N SER A 132 22.69 -14.83 0.40
CA SER A 132 24.05 -15.06 -0.05
C SER A 132 24.93 -13.81 0.09
N GLY A 133 24.38 -12.63 -0.24
CA GLY A 133 25.05 -11.35 -0.04
C GLY A 133 25.39 -11.10 1.42
N MET A 134 24.48 -11.42 2.33
CA MET A 134 24.71 -11.30 3.78
C MET A 134 25.80 -12.26 4.26
N VAL A 135 25.78 -13.52 3.82
CA VAL A 135 26.79 -14.53 4.17
C VAL A 135 28.20 -14.08 3.74
N ILE A 136 28.32 -13.57 2.53
CA ILE A 136 29.62 -13.07 2.00
C ILE A 136 30.04 -11.78 2.73
N TRP A 137 29.08 -10.93 3.09
CA TRP A 137 29.34 -9.64 3.69
C TRP A 137 29.77 -9.72 5.15
N VAL A 138 29.28 -10.70 5.94
CA VAL A 138 29.54 -10.79 7.40
C VAL A 138 31.05 -10.87 7.67
N PRO A 139 31.64 -9.85 8.31
CA PRO A 139 33.07 -9.86 8.64
C PRO A 139 33.32 -10.69 9.89
N ARG A 140 34.46 -11.35 9.94
CA ARG A 140 34.87 -12.19 11.08
C ARG A 140 35.18 -11.38 12.35
N THR A 141 35.42 -10.06 12.24
CA THR A 141 35.82 -9.22 13.37
C THR A 141 34.95 -7.96 13.48
N ARG A 142 34.67 -7.55 14.74
CA ARG A 142 33.90 -6.32 15.03
C ARG A 142 34.56 -5.06 14.46
N LYS A 143 35.90 -5.02 14.43
CA LYS A 143 36.67 -3.89 13.85
C LYS A 143 36.45 -3.77 12.34
N ALA A 144 36.44 -4.92 11.63
CA ALA A 144 36.15 -4.95 10.20
C ALA A 144 34.67 -4.55 9.92
N LEU A 145 33.74 -4.92 10.79
CA LEU A 145 32.34 -4.51 10.69
C LEU A 145 32.21 -2.97 10.77
N LYS A 146 32.81 -2.37 11.77
CA LYS A 146 32.79 -0.90 11.94
C LYS A 146 33.42 -0.18 10.73
N ASN A 147 34.51 -0.72 10.20
CA ASN A 147 35.15 -0.14 9.02
C ASN A 147 34.32 -0.28 7.74
N ARG A 148 33.57 -1.38 7.58
CA ARG A 148 32.67 -1.61 6.40
C ARG A 148 31.40 -0.75 6.45
N LEU A 149 30.94 -0.38 7.66
CA LEU A 149 29.77 0.48 7.84
C LEU A 149 30.12 1.98 7.81
N ASN A 150 31.42 2.33 7.82
CA ASN A 150 31.85 3.72 7.78
C ASN A 150 32.07 4.18 6.35
N VAL A 151 31.24 5.14 5.91
CA VAL A 151 31.30 5.72 4.57
C VAL A 151 32.40 6.77 4.52
N SER A 152 33.43 6.55 3.70
CA SER A 152 34.55 7.48 3.54
C SER A 152 34.29 8.47 2.40
N VAL A 153 34.04 9.74 2.76
CA VAL A 153 33.76 10.81 1.79
C VAL A 153 35.04 11.35 1.16
N ARG A 154 36.23 11.17 1.81
CA ARG A 154 37.51 11.77 1.40
C ARG A 154 38.39 10.92 0.47
N LYS A 155 38.01 9.64 0.25
CA LYS A 155 38.87 8.68 -0.48
C LYS A 155 38.49 8.49 -1.96
N GLY A 156 37.84 9.49 -2.56
CA GLY A 156 37.47 9.49 -3.98
C GLY A 156 36.09 8.92 -4.27
N TRP A 157 35.55 9.28 -5.43
CA TRP A 157 34.16 9.01 -5.83
C TRP A 157 33.80 7.50 -5.89
N ARG A 158 34.70 6.67 -6.42
CA ARG A 158 34.53 5.22 -6.50
C ARG A 158 34.40 4.58 -5.12
N ARG A 159 35.22 5.04 -4.16
CA ARG A 159 35.19 4.53 -2.79
C ARG A 159 33.92 4.95 -2.07
N PHE A 160 33.48 6.18 -2.26
CA PHE A 160 32.25 6.70 -1.72
C PHE A 160 31.04 5.86 -2.12
N TRP A 161 30.88 5.57 -3.43
CA TRP A 161 29.75 4.73 -3.92
C TRP A 161 29.80 3.31 -3.39
N TYR A 162 30.98 2.72 -3.34
CA TYR A 162 31.14 1.38 -2.78
C TYR A 162 30.77 1.34 -1.29
N ASP A 163 31.31 2.24 -0.46
CA ASP A 163 31.04 2.28 0.97
C ASP A 163 29.55 2.58 1.23
N THR A 164 28.95 3.48 0.46
CA THR A 164 27.51 3.82 0.54
C THR A 164 26.64 2.60 0.19
N HIS A 165 26.96 1.90 -0.89
CA HIS A 165 26.22 0.70 -1.28
C HIS A 165 26.29 -0.39 -0.20
N VAL A 166 27.47 -0.61 0.36
CA VAL A 166 27.68 -1.60 1.41
C VAL A 166 26.95 -1.24 2.70
N ALA A 167 27.05 0.01 3.15
CA ALA A 167 26.39 0.47 4.36
C ALA A 167 24.86 0.50 4.20
N LEU A 168 24.36 1.10 3.11
CA LEU A 168 22.93 1.16 2.82
C LEU A 168 22.33 -0.23 2.61
N GLY A 169 23.06 -1.11 1.89
CA GLY A 169 22.67 -2.50 1.67
C GLY A 169 22.51 -3.27 2.97
N PHE A 170 23.39 -3.07 3.95
CA PHE A 170 23.28 -3.69 5.26
C PHE A 170 22.05 -3.19 6.04
N TYR A 171 21.84 -1.88 6.11
CA TYR A 171 20.69 -1.33 6.83
C TYR A 171 19.35 -1.68 6.17
N SER A 172 19.29 -1.71 4.85
CA SER A 172 18.07 -2.07 4.12
C SER A 172 17.81 -3.58 4.02
N PHE A 173 18.84 -4.42 4.27
CA PHE A 173 18.76 -5.88 4.15
C PHE A 173 17.57 -6.48 4.88
N LEU A 174 17.40 -6.15 6.16
CA LEU A 174 16.34 -6.71 6.98
C LEU A 174 14.95 -6.33 6.44
N PHE A 175 14.76 -5.07 6.07
CA PHE A 175 13.51 -4.60 5.50
C PHE A 175 13.20 -5.28 4.16
N LEU A 176 14.20 -5.37 3.28
CA LEU A 176 14.05 -6.04 1.99
C LEU A 176 13.76 -7.53 2.14
N LEU A 177 14.41 -8.19 3.09
CA LEU A 177 14.17 -9.60 3.39
C LEU A 177 12.73 -9.82 3.89
N VAL A 178 12.27 -9.04 4.85
CA VAL A 178 10.90 -9.12 5.37
C VAL A 178 9.89 -8.84 4.27
N MET A 179 10.11 -7.80 3.44
CA MET A 179 9.24 -7.49 2.31
C MET A 179 9.22 -8.60 1.27
N ALA A 180 10.36 -9.22 0.97
CA ALA A 180 10.43 -10.33 0.02
C ALA A 180 9.71 -11.57 0.55
N LEU A 181 9.94 -11.95 1.82
CA LEU A 181 9.27 -13.09 2.45
C LEU A 181 7.75 -12.88 2.54
N THR A 182 7.29 -11.70 2.91
CA THR A 182 5.86 -11.38 2.90
C THR A 182 5.29 -11.34 1.47
N GLY A 183 6.07 -10.88 0.49
CA GLY A 183 5.69 -10.90 -0.92
C GLY A 183 5.45 -12.33 -1.46
N LEU A 184 6.27 -13.29 -1.06
CA LEU A 184 6.13 -14.71 -1.45
C LEU A 184 4.79 -15.32 -0.99
N THR A 185 4.19 -14.88 0.11
CA THR A 185 2.87 -15.34 0.58
C THR A 185 1.75 -15.04 -0.41
N TRP A 186 1.90 -13.96 -1.20
CA TRP A 186 0.94 -13.59 -2.25
C TRP A 186 1.19 -14.31 -3.57
N SER A 187 2.45 -14.65 -3.85
CA SER A 187 2.83 -15.32 -5.09
C SER A 187 2.56 -16.81 -5.05
N PHE A 188 2.92 -17.49 -3.97
CA PHE A 188 2.85 -18.93 -3.83
C PHE A 188 1.88 -19.39 -2.74
N ARG A 189 0.86 -20.18 -3.12
CA ARG A 189 -0.14 -20.71 -2.17
C ARG A 189 0.48 -21.69 -1.17
N TRP A 190 1.38 -22.57 -1.64
CA TRP A 190 2.05 -23.53 -0.78
C TRP A 190 2.88 -22.85 0.31
N TYR A 191 3.61 -21.77 -0.03
CA TYR A 191 4.39 -21.00 0.93
C TYR A 191 3.50 -20.34 2.00
N ARG A 192 2.39 -19.75 1.57
CA ARG A 192 1.39 -19.19 2.47
C ARG A 192 0.81 -20.24 3.42
N THR A 193 0.45 -21.43 2.90
CA THR A 193 -0.09 -22.53 3.72
C THR A 193 0.94 -23.00 4.73
N CYS A 194 2.19 -23.17 4.31
CA CYS A 194 3.27 -23.58 5.19
C CYS A 194 3.53 -22.58 6.33
N LEU A 195 3.52 -21.28 6.01
CA LEU A 195 3.77 -20.22 6.98
C LEU A 195 2.60 -20.02 7.96
N LEU A 196 1.35 -20.18 7.51
CA LEU A 196 0.16 -20.04 8.35
C LEU A 196 -0.21 -21.31 9.12
N TYR A 197 0.21 -22.49 8.64
CA TYR A 197 -0.04 -23.75 9.32
C TYR A 197 0.78 -23.94 10.60
N THR A 198 1.82 -23.15 10.77
CA THR A 198 2.61 -23.10 12.02
C THR A 198 1.97 -22.23 13.10
N SER A 199 0.83 -21.57 12.81
CA SER A 199 0.04 -20.87 13.82
C SER A 199 -1.01 -21.84 14.38
N PRO A 200 -0.88 -22.33 15.63
CA PRO A 200 -1.93 -23.12 16.23
C PRO A 200 -3.19 -22.27 16.36
N SER A 201 -4.26 -22.75 15.77
CA SER A 201 -5.59 -22.17 15.92
C SER A 201 -6.05 -22.25 17.37
#